data_bc434fbdd05b72787949d166f0738d42
#
_entry.id   bc434fbdd05b72787949d166f0738d42
#
_cell.length_a   1.000
_cell.length_b   1.000
_cell.length_c   1.000
_cell.angle_alpha   90.00
_cell.angle_beta   90.00
_cell.angle_gamma   90.00
#
_symmetry.space_group_name_H-M   'P 1'
#
loop_
_entity.id
_entity.type
_entity.pdbx_description
1 polymer ?
#
loop_
_entity_poly.entity_id
_entity_poly.type
_entity_poly.pdbx_seq_one_letter_code
_entity_poly.pdbx_strand_id
1 'polypeptide(L)'
;MIKVAINGYGTIGKRVADAVDAQDDMEIVGVTKTRPAFGCDLAVRKGYPIFCTYDDQEKIDAFASAGYDCHGGLSDLLNIADIVIDCSPGKVGASNLVKYKSAGIKWIFQGGEKHATTGMSYTSSANHSANLNVEGTRVVSCNTTGLSRTLVPLYNHCGSLSVECTMIRRAADPGDSSKGPINACLLYTSDAPDDQLGVDL
;
A
#
# COMPACT_ATOMS: atom_id res chain seq x y z
N MET A 1 6.83 -1.53 -20.77
CA MET A 1 6.27 -2.00 -19.48
C MET A 1 6.50 -0.92 -18.43
N ILE A 2 5.52 -0.68 -17.57
CA ILE A 2 5.63 0.26 -16.44
C ILE A 2 6.44 -0.41 -15.33
N LYS A 3 7.51 0.22 -14.91
CA LYS A 3 8.42 -0.28 -13.88
C LYS A 3 7.89 0.07 -12.49
N VAL A 4 7.47 -0.92 -11.74
CA VAL A 4 6.81 -0.76 -10.45
C VAL A 4 7.74 -1.17 -9.31
N ALA A 5 7.97 -0.25 -8.37
CA ALA A 5 8.64 -0.53 -7.10
C ALA A 5 7.61 -0.81 -6.00
N ILE A 6 7.83 -1.83 -5.17
CA ILE A 6 7.00 -2.12 -4.01
C ILE A 6 7.78 -1.77 -2.74
N ASN A 7 7.47 -0.64 -2.13
CA ASN A 7 8.10 -0.27 -0.86
C ASN A 7 7.33 -0.88 0.31
N GLY A 8 7.92 -1.92 0.93
CA GLY A 8 7.32 -2.68 2.01
C GLY A 8 6.71 -4.01 1.58
N TYR A 9 7.53 -5.03 1.35
CA TYR A 9 7.08 -6.38 0.97
C TYR A 9 6.63 -7.19 2.20
N GLY A 10 5.57 -6.66 2.85
CA GLY A 10 4.83 -7.27 3.96
C GLY A 10 3.57 -7.99 3.49
N THR A 11 2.56 -8.10 4.36
CA THR A 11 1.28 -8.78 4.04
C THR A 11 0.57 -8.11 2.86
N ILE A 12 0.45 -6.79 2.86
CA ILE A 12 -0.19 -6.02 1.79
C ILE A 12 0.72 -5.99 0.56
N GLY A 13 2.01 -5.67 0.73
CA GLY A 13 2.95 -5.55 -0.37
C GLY A 13 3.06 -6.82 -1.22
N LYS A 14 2.98 -8.01 -0.63
CA LYS A 14 2.95 -9.27 -1.37
C LYS A 14 1.72 -9.39 -2.27
N ARG A 15 0.55 -9.03 -1.77
CA ARG A 15 -0.70 -9.06 -2.55
C ARG A 15 -0.72 -8.02 -3.67
N VAL A 16 -0.15 -6.84 -3.39
CA VAL A 16 0.01 -5.79 -4.40
C VAL A 16 0.99 -6.26 -5.48
N ALA A 17 2.11 -6.86 -5.09
CA ALA A 17 3.08 -7.42 -6.03
C ALA A 17 2.44 -8.51 -6.90
N ASP A 18 1.67 -9.44 -6.33
CA ASP A 18 0.95 -10.46 -7.09
C ASP A 18 -0.06 -9.84 -8.08
N ALA A 19 -0.69 -8.72 -7.72
CA ALA A 19 -1.62 -8.02 -8.60
C ALA A 19 -0.90 -7.26 -9.74
N VAL A 20 0.28 -6.70 -9.48
CA VAL A 20 1.13 -6.08 -10.50
C VAL A 20 1.69 -7.12 -11.46
N ASP A 21 2.20 -8.23 -10.93
CA ASP A 21 2.76 -9.35 -11.69
C ASP A 21 1.75 -9.99 -12.67
N ALA A 22 0.46 -9.86 -12.35
CA ALA A 22 -0.63 -10.34 -13.20
C ALA A 22 -1.00 -9.39 -14.35
N GLN A 23 -0.32 -8.24 -14.50
CA GLN A 23 -0.56 -7.28 -15.57
C GLN A 23 0.48 -7.42 -16.67
N ASP A 24 0.03 -7.47 -17.92
CA ASP A 24 0.92 -7.64 -19.09
C ASP A 24 1.75 -6.39 -19.42
N ASP A 25 1.36 -5.22 -18.91
CA ASP A 25 1.97 -3.92 -19.17
C ASP A 25 2.84 -3.39 -18.03
N MET A 26 2.98 -4.16 -16.94
CA MET A 26 3.75 -3.80 -15.75
C MET A 26 4.85 -4.82 -15.45
N GLU A 27 5.90 -4.38 -14.77
CA GLU A 27 6.95 -5.24 -14.23
C GLU A 27 7.39 -4.77 -12.85
N ILE A 28 7.65 -5.72 -11.94
CA ILE A 28 8.20 -5.42 -10.63
C ILE A 28 9.73 -5.32 -10.75
N VAL A 29 10.26 -4.10 -10.63
CA VAL A 29 11.70 -3.86 -10.69
C VAL A 29 12.38 -4.03 -9.33
N GLY A 30 11.62 -4.14 -8.25
CA GLY A 30 12.14 -4.48 -6.93
C GLY A 30 11.12 -4.33 -5.81
N VAL A 31 11.43 -5.00 -4.71
CA VAL A 31 10.65 -4.96 -3.47
C VAL A 31 11.56 -4.61 -2.30
N THR A 32 11.07 -3.84 -1.31
CA THR A 32 11.89 -3.51 -0.16
C THR A 32 11.55 -4.31 1.08
N LYS A 33 12.59 -4.56 1.91
CA LYS A 33 12.49 -5.13 3.25
C LYS A 33 13.32 -4.31 4.22
N THR A 34 12.89 -4.22 5.47
CA THR A 34 13.63 -3.52 6.52
C THR A 34 14.77 -4.37 7.10
N ARG A 35 14.69 -5.70 6.94
CA ARG A 35 15.68 -6.68 7.41
C ARG A 35 15.48 -8.02 6.68
N PRO A 36 16.51 -8.88 6.64
CA PRO A 36 16.37 -10.26 6.18
C PRO A 36 15.32 -11.00 6.98
N ALA A 37 14.39 -11.66 6.32
CA ALA A 37 13.31 -12.44 6.92
C ALA A 37 12.69 -13.36 5.87
N PHE A 38 11.87 -14.31 6.28
CA PHE A 38 11.14 -15.27 5.40
C PHE A 38 10.46 -14.62 4.18
N GLY A 39 10.07 -13.33 4.29
CA GLY A 39 9.53 -12.60 3.13
C GLY A 39 10.53 -12.41 1.99
N CYS A 40 11.85 -12.48 2.26
CA CYS A 40 12.89 -12.43 1.23
C CYS A 40 12.90 -13.72 0.40
N ASP A 41 12.72 -14.89 1.03
CA ASP A 41 12.62 -16.17 0.32
C ASP A 41 11.47 -16.16 -0.70
N LEU A 42 10.36 -15.54 -0.33
CA LEU A 42 9.20 -15.42 -1.23
C LEU A 42 9.49 -14.47 -2.40
N ALA A 43 10.21 -13.37 -2.15
CA ALA A 43 10.62 -12.46 -3.21
C ALA A 43 11.57 -13.16 -4.21
N VAL A 44 12.57 -13.86 -3.68
CA VAL A 44 13.52 -14.66 -4.50
C VAL A 44 12.81 -15.69 -5.35
N ARG A 45 11.88 -16.46 -4.77
CA ARG A 45 11.09 -17.47 -5.51
C ARG A 45 10.23 -16.87 -6.63
N LYS A 46 9.81 -15.63 -6.49
CA LYS A 46 9.05 -14.87 -7.49
C LYS A 46 9.96 -14.17 -8.51
N GLY A 47 11.28 -14.19 -8.30
CA GLY A 47 12.23 -13.47 -9.14
C GLY A 47 12.26 -11.95 -8.92
N TYR A 48 11.73 -11.47 -7.79
CA TYR A 48 11.72 -10.03 -7.50
C TYR A 48 13.05 -9.61 -6.87
N PRO A 49 13.75 -8.60 -7.43
CA PRO A 49 14.96 -8.04 -6.83
C PRO A 49 14.66 -7.46 -5.44
N ILE A 50 15.53 -7.76 -4.47
CA ILE A 50 15.38 -7.30 -3.09
C ILE A 50 16.23 -6.04 -2.88
N PHE A 51 15.62 -5.04 -2.23
CA PHE A 51 16.27 -3.83 -1.78
C PHE A 51 16.06 -3.63 -0.28
N CYS A 52 17.00 -2.96 0.38
CA CYS A 52 16.81 -2.49 1.74
C CYS A 52 15.89 -1.25 1.75
N THR A 53 14.95 -1.17 2.71
CA THR A 53 14.10 0.03 2.88
C THR A 53 14.93 1.28 3.29
N TYR A 54 16.14 1.06 3.79
CA TYR A 54 17.04 2.11 4.26
C TYR A 54 18.24 2.26 3.31
N ASP A 55 18.66 3.51 3.10
CA ASP A 55 19.88 3.85 2.37
C ASP A 55 21.08 3.84 3.34
N ASP A 56 21.31 2.69 4.00
CA ASP A 56 22.26 2.47 5.08
C ASP A 56 23.08 1.20 4.75
N GLN A 57 24.37 1.36 4.55
CA GLN A 57 25.24 0.27 4.07
C GLN A 57 25.26 -0.92 5.04
N GLU A 58 25.29 -0.68 6.36
CA GLU A 58 25.30 -1.76 7.35
C GLU A 58 24.03 -2.62 7.24
N LYS A 59 22.89 -1.96 7.03
CA LYS A 59 21.60 -2.66 6.84
C LYS A 59 21.51 -3.39 5.50
N ILE A 60 22.12 -2.85 4.45
CA ILE A 60 22.22 -3.52 3.14
C ILE A 60 23.10 -4.76 3.27
N ASP A 61 24.26 -4.65 3.91
CA ASP A 61 25.20 -5.76 4.10
C ASP A 61 24.64 -6.87 4.97
N ALA A 62 23.69 -6.57 5.86
CA ALA A 62 22.98 -7.57 6.65
C ALA A 62 22.19 -8.58 5.78
N PHE A 63 21.70 -8.17 4.58
CA PHE A 63 21.04 -9.09 3.66
C PHE A 63 22.04 -10.05 3.03
N ALA A 64 23.20 -9.56 2.60
CA ALA A 64 24.27 -10.40 2.07
C ALA A 64 24.76 -11.40 3.12
N SER A 65 24.92 -10.96 4.37
CA SER A 65 25.30 -11.82 5.50
C SER A 65 24.27 -12.91 5.78
N ALA A 66 23.01 -12.67 5.44
CA ALA A 66 21.90 -13.64 5.56
C ALA A 66 21.71 -14.50 4.27
N GLY A 67 22.56 -14.35 3.25
CA GLY A 67 22.51 -15.11 2.02
C GLY A 67 21.55 -14.57 0.95
N TYR A 68 21.10 -13.33 1.06
CA TYR A 68 20.25 -12.69 0.05
C TYR A 68 21.06 -11.70 -0.79
N ASP A 69 20.83 -11.73 -2.10
CA ASP A 69 21.32 -10.70 -3.01
C ASP A 69 20.46 -9.42 -2.83
N CYS A 70 21.07 -8.39 -2.26
CA CYS A 70 20.42 -7.10 -2.03
C CYS A 70 21.03 -6.06 -2.98
N HIS A 71 20.17 -5.51 -3.85
CA HIS A 71 20.60 -4.65 -4.95
C HIS A 71 20.81 -3.17 -4.54
N GLY A 72 20.71 -2.84 -3.25
CA GLY A 72 20.95 -1.50 -2.73
C GLY A 72 19.85 -1.04 -1.76
N GLY A 73 19.79 0.29 -1.56
CA GLY A 73 18.79 0.94 -0.72
C GLY A 73 17.52 1.35 -1.46
N LEU A 74 16.61 2.02 -0.74
CA LEU A 74 15.38 2.55 -1.33
C LEU A 74 15.67 3.54 -2.47
N SER A 75 16.68 4.40 -2.31
CA SER A 75 17.04 5.38 -3.33
C SER A 75 17.47 4.73 -4.65
N ASP A 76 18.20 3.61 -4.58
CA ASP A 76 18.60 2.85 -5.77
C ASP A 76 17.39 2.27 -6.49
N LEU A 77 16.43 1.74 -5.73
CA LEU A 77 15.18 1.23 -6.30
C LEU A 77 14.35 2.33 -6.96
N LEU A 78 14.24 3.52 -6.34
CA LEU A 78 13.48 4.63 -6.90
C LEU A 78 14.10 5.15 -8.21
N ASN A 79 15.41 5.04 -8.39
CA ASN A 79 16.11 5.48 -9.62
C ASN A 79 15.80 4.61 -10.84
N ILE A 80 15.32 3.39 -10.65
CA ILE A 80 15.02 2.44 -11.75
C ILE A 80 13.54 2.24 -12.00
N ALA A 81 12.66 2.81 -11.16
CA ALA A 81 11.22 2.64 -11.22
C ALA A 81 10.51 3.85 -11.83
N ASP A 82 9.37 3.63 -12.46
CA ASP A 82 8.48 4.68 -12.96
C ASP A 82 7.45 5.11 -11.88
N ILE A 83 7.07 4.18 -11.01
CA ILE A 83 6.10 4.39 -9.94
C ILE A 83 6.45 3.53 -8.73
N VAL A 84 6.20 4.06 -7.52
CA VAL A 84 6.33 3.31 -6.28
C VAL A 84 4.95 3.08 -5.64
N ILE A 85 4.68 1.84 -5.24
CA ILE A 85 3.53 1.52 -4.40
C ILE A 85 4.04 1.30 -2.98
N ASP A 86 3.70 2.23 -2.10
CA ASP A 86 4.13 2.20 -0.69
C ASP A 86 3.12 1.39 0.13
N CYS A 87 3.57 0.25 0.61
CA CYS A 87 2.86 -0.67 1.49
C CYS A 87 3.44 -0.69 2.91
N SER A 88 4.17 0.37 3.29
CA SER A 88 4.70 0.55 4.64
C SER A 88 3.57 0.69 5.66
N PRO A 89 3.81 0.39 6.94
CA PRO A 89 2.84 0.63 8.00
C PRO A 89 2.42 2.11 8.06
N GLY A 90 1.18 2.36 8.47
CA GLY A 90 0.62 3.70 8.59
C GLY A 90 1.55 4.68 9.34
N LYS A 91 1.57 5.93 8.90
CA LYS A 91 2.45 7.05 9.31
C LYS A 91 3.87 7.02 8.73
N VAL A 92 4.35 5.89 8.21
CA VAL A 92 5.69 5.81 7.58
C VAL A 92 5.66 6.45 6.19
N GLY A 93 4.58 6.27 5.44
CA GLY A 93 4.43 6.83 4.10
C GLY A 93 4.60 8.34 4.03
N ALA A 94 4.14 9.07 5.06
CA ALA A 94 4.32 10.53 5.13
C ALA A 94 5.82 10.93 5.11
N SER A 95 6.69 10.19 5.79
CA SER A 95 8.14 10.41 5.73
C SER A 95 8.76 9.97 4.41
N ASN A 96 8.23 8.90 3.80
CA ASN A 96 8.69 8.42 2.50
C ASN A 96 8.29 9.37 1.36
N LEU A 97 7.19 10.11 1.49
CA LEU A 97 6.71 11.06 0.48
C LEU A 97 7.79 12.07 0.08
N VAL A 98 8.58 12.54 1.05
CA VAL A 98 9.69 13.48 0.77
C VAL A 98 10.70 12.85 -0.18
N LYS A 99 11.03 11.57 0.02
CA LYS A 99 11.96 10.83 -0.86
C LYS A 99 11.38 10.66 -2.27
N TYR A 100 10.10 10.31 -2.38
CA TYR A 100 9.43 10.12 -3.67
C TYR A 100 9.38 11.41 -4.48
N LYS A 101 9.02 12.52 -3.83
CA LYS A 101 9.04 13.85 -4.46
C LYS A 101 10.44 14.26 -4.91
N SER A 102 11.45 14.02 -4.07
CA SER A 102 12.85 14.33 -4.42
C SER A 102 13.37 13.48 -5.59
N ALA A 103 12.91 12.24 -5.70
CA ALA A 103 13.22 11.35 -6.82
C ALA A 103 12.40 11.65 -8.09
N GLY A 104 11.38 12.52 -8.01
CA GLY A 104 10.48 12.82 -9.13
C GLY A 104 9.64 11.63 -9.59
N ILE A 105 9.45 10.62 -8.73
CA ILE A 105 8.71 9.40 -9.05
C ILE A 105 7.24 9.53 -8.61
N LYS A 106 6.32 8.93 -9.35
CA LYS A 106 4.91 8.80 -8.96
C LYS A 106 4.75 7.83 -7.81
N TRP A 107 3.73 8.04 -6.97
CA TRP A 107 3.49 7.18 -5.80
C TRP A 107 2.03 6.82 -5.58
N ILE A 108 1.82 5.62 -4.98
CA ILE A 108 0.52 5.17 -4.48
C ILE A 108 0.72 4.64 -3.06
N PHE A 109 0.01 5.21 -2.08
CA PHE A 109 0.05 4.71 -0.70
C PHE A 109 -1.04 3.67 -0.43
N GLN A 110 -0.64 2.56 0.19
CA GLN A 110 -1.52 1.45 0.61
C GLN A 110 -1.53 1.24 2.13
N GLY A 111 -0.70 1.98 2.87
CA GLY A 111 -0.43 1.76 4.28
C GLY A 111 -1.39 2.45 5.25
N GLY A 112 -2.50 3.05 4.78
CA GLY A 112 -3.44 3.78 5.64
C GLY A 112 -3.07 5.24 5.85
N GLU A 113 -2.40 5.86 4.90
CA GLU A 113 -2.05 7.29 4.97
C GLU A 113 -3.30 8.16 4.91
N LYS A 114 -3.26 9.31 5.60
CA LYS A 114 -4.38 10.26 5.61
C LYS A 114 -4.52 10.98 4.28
N HIS A 115 -5.76 11.38 3.94
CA HIS A 115 -6.03 12.21 2.77
C HIS A 115 -5.15 13.48 2.73
N ALA A 116 -4.98 14.14 3.87
CA ALA A 116 -4.15 15.34 3.98
C ALA A 116 -2.68 15.12 3.59
N THR A 117 -2.17 13.88 3.62
CA THR A 117 -0.79 13.56 3.21
C THR A 117 -0.61 13.65 1.70
N THR A 118 -1.62 13.25 0.93
CA THR A 118 -1.53 13.16 -0.53
C THR A 118 -2.38 14.20 -1.26
N GLY A 119 -3.39 14.75 -0.61
CA GLY A 119 -4.41 15.59 -1.23
C GLY A 119 -5.38 14.83 -2.15
N MET A 120 -5.10 13.55 -2.41
CA MET A 120 -5.92 12.68 -3.26
C MET A 120 -6.16 11.34 -2.58
N SER A 121 -7.38 10.82 -2.76
CA SER A 121 -7.76 9.47 -2.31
C SER A 121 -8.37 8.71 -3.48
N TYR A 122 -8.08 7.43 -3.59
CA TYR A 122 -8.48 6.60 -4.71
C TYR A 122 -9.38 5.45 -4.29
N THR A 123 -10.49 5.30 -5.00
CA THR A 123 -11.26 4.07 -5.08
C THR A 123 -11.75 3.89 -6.52
N SER A 124 -11.47 2.75 -7.12
CA SER A 124 -11.70 2.50 -8.55
C SER A 124 -13.17 2.68 -8.97
N SER A 125 -14.11 2.31 -8.10
CA SER A 125 -15.54 2.38 -8.40
C SER A 125 -16.11 3.79 -8.35
N ALA A 126 -15.51 4.73 -7.59
CA ALA A 126 -16.11 6.04 -7.34
C ALA A 126 -15.38 7.20 -8.04
N ASN A 127 -14.06 7.20 -8.07
CA ASN A 127 -13.31 8.39 -8.51
C ASN A 127 -12.07 8.10 -9.39
N HIS A 128 -12.12 7.04 -10.17
CA HIS A 128 -11.01 6.67 -11.06
C HIS A 128 -10.56 7.85 -11.95
N SER A 129 -11.50 8.49 -12.62
CA SER A 129 -11.20 9.60 -13.56
C SER A 129 -10.53 10.79 -12.89
N ALA A 130 -10.88 11.11 -11.64
CA ALA A 130 -10.28 12.20 -10.86
C ALA A 130 -8.82 11.93 -10.47
N ASN A 131 -8.41 10.65 -10.46
CA ASN A 131 -7.06 10.24 -10.13
C ASN A 131 -6.16 10.00 -11.36
N LEU A 132 -6.66 10.22 -12.58
CA LEU A 132 -5.84 10.15 -13.77
C LEU A 132 -4.87 11.34 -13.81
N ASN A 133 -3.62 11.06 -14.15
CA ASN A 133 -2.55 12.07 -14.31
C ASN A 133 -2.12 12.81 -13.04
N VAL A 134 -2.55 12.37 -11.85
CA VAL A 134 -2.03 12.92 -10.61
C VAL A 134 -0.58 12.46 -10.36
N GLU A 135 0.16 13.25 -9.61
CA GLU A 135 1.52 12.91 -9.19
C GLU A 135 1.54 11.71 -8.24
N GLY A 136 0.56 11.65 -7.34
CA GLY A 136 0.39 10.55 -6.43
C GLY A 136 -0.94 10.56 -5.71
N THR A 137 -1.30 9.42 -5.14
CA THR A 137 -2.57 9.21 -4.44
C THR A 137 -2.40 8.24 -3.28
N ARG A 138 -3.42 8.15 -2.44
CA ARG A 138 -3.56 7.03 -1.50
C ARG A 138 -4.76 6.17 -1.89
N VAL A 139 -4.71 4.89 -1.66
CA VAL A 139 -5.89 4.02 -1.71
C VAL A 139 -6.64 4.16 -0.39
N VAL A 140 -7.97 4.27 -0.46
CA VAL A 140 -8.82 4.31 0.73
C VAL A 140 -8.79 2.97 1.47
N SER A 141 -9.31 2.94 2.72
CA SER A 141 -9.34 1.71 3.51
C SER A 141 -10.10 0.58 2.82
N CYS A 142 -9.80 -0.66 3.19
CA CYS A 142 -10.52 -1.83 2.68
C CYS A 142 -12.03 -1.75 2.95
N ASN A 143 -12.43 -1.15 4.07
CA ASN A 143 -13.83 -0.93 4.42
C ASN A 143 -14.48 0.09 3.49
N THR A 144 -13.84 1.24 3.27
CA THR A 144 -14.30 2.27 2.33
C THR A 144 -14.37 1.73 0.90
N THR A 145 -13.39 0.93 0.50
CA THR A 145 -13.41 0.24 -0.81
C THR A 145 -14.60 -0.71 -0.92
N GLY A 146 -14.87 -1.50 0.13
CA GLY A 146 -16.02 -2.41 0.17
C GLY A 146 -17.35 -1.67 0.07
N LEU A 147 -17.51 -0.59 0.83
CA LEU A 147 -18.70 0.27 0.76
C LEU A 147 -18.86 0.88 -0.63
N SER A 148 -17.82 1.48 -1.18
CA SER A 148 -17.87 2.10 -2.52
C SER A 148 -18.26 1.10 -3.60
N ARG A 149 -17.73 -0.11 -3.56
CA ARG A 149 -18.08 -1.18 -4.52
C ARG A 149 -19.55 -1.60 -4.45
N THR A 150 -20.22 -1.41 -3.31
CA THR A 150 -21.64 -1.70 -3.12
C THR A 150 -22.49 -0.48 -3.43
N LEU A 151 -22.15 0.69 -2.93
CA LEU A 151 -23.00 1.87 -2.99
C LEU A 151 -22.98 2.57 -4.34
N VAL A 152 -21.83 2.61 -5.03
CA VAL A 152 -21.73 3.28 -6.33
C VAL A 152 -22.62 2.65 -7.40
N PRO A 153 -22.67 1.33 -7.58
CA PRO A 153 -23.63 0.70 -8.49
C PRO A 153 -25.09 0.97 -8.12
N LEU A 154 -25.41 0.97 -6.82
CA LEU A 154 -26.77 1.30 -6.36
C LEU A 154 -27.14 2.75 -6.65
N TYR A 155 -26.24 3.69 -6.38
CA TYR A 155 -26.44 5.10 -6.72
C TYR A 155 -26.63 5.31 -8.22
N ASN A 156 -25.80 4.69 -9.05
CA ASN A 156 -25.92 4.78 -10.51
C ASN A 156 -27.25 4.21 -11.03
N HIS A 157 -27.82 3.23 -10.31
CA HIS A 157 -29.11 2.64 -10.68
C HIS A 157 -30.29 3.46 -10.17
N CYS A 158 -30.24 3.97 -8.94
CA CYS A 158 -31.37 4.63 -8.27
C CYS A 158 -31.37 6.15 -8.43
N GLY A 159 -30.24 6.77 -8.78
CA GLY A 159 -30.07 8.22 -8.91
C GLY A 159 -29.92 8.98 -7.60
N SER A 160 -30.43 8.45 -6.48
CA SER A 160 -30.24 9.01 -5.13
C SER A 160 -30.31 7.90 -4.09
N LEU A 161 -29.52 8.03 -3.03
CA LEU A 161 -29.48 7.07 -1.93
C LEU A 161 -29.42 7.79 -0.58
N SER A 162 -30.17 7.27 0.39
CA SER A 162 -29.94 7.51 1.81
C SER A 162 -29.55 6.18 2.41
N VAL A 163 -28.36 6.10 2.99
CA VAL A 163 -27.78 4.82 3.41
C VAL A 163 -27.35 4.87 4.87
N GLU A 164 -27.78 3.86 5.62
CA GLU A 164 -27.29 3.59 6.95
C GLU A 164 -26.50 2.28 6.91
N CYS A 165 -25.23 2.30 7.33
CA CYS A 165 -24.34 1.16 7.27
C CYS A 165 -23.79 0.76 8.64
N THR A 166 -23.83 -0.54 8.93
CA THR A 166 -23.10 -1.12 10.06
C THR A 166 -21.97 -1.99 9.54
N MET A 167 -20.74 -1.67 9.89
CA MET A 167 -19.56 -2.47 9.53
C MET A 167 -19.15 -3.39 10.67
N ILE A 168 -19.10 -4.69 10.38
CA ILE A 168 -18.62 -5.70 11.32
C ILE A 168 -17.23 -6.15 10.85
N ARG A 169 -16.20 -5.82 11.63
CA ARG A 169 -14.81 -6.17 11.31
C ARG A 169 -14.37 -7.41 12.08
N ARG A 170 -13.58 -8.24 11.43
CA ARG A 170 -12.86 -9.32 12.10
C ARG A 170 -11.71 -8.74 12.93
N ALA A 171 -11.41 -9.43 14.04
CA ALA A 171 -10.50 -8.98 15.08
C ALA A 171 -9.06 -8.67 14.65
N ALA A 172 -8.51 -9.39 13.69
CA ALA A 172 -7.15 -9.14 13.20
C ALA A 172 -6.94 -9.74 11.83
N ASP A 173 -6.11 -9.06 11.01
CA ASP A 173 -5.50 -9.66 9.84
C ASP A 173 -4.33 -10.56 10.25
N PRO A 174 -4.04 -11.64 9.49
CA PRO A 174 -2.84 -12.42 9.71
C PRO A 174 -1.60 -11.54 9.66
N GLY A 175 -0.87 -11.43 10.75
CA GLY A 175 0.31 -10.58 10.88
C GLY A 175 0.12 -9.33 11.73
N ASP A 176 -1.11 -8.98 12.10
CA ASP A 176 -1.35 -7.99 13.15
C ASP A 176 -0.97 -8.55 14.50
N SER A 177 -0.09 -7.85 15.21
CA SER A 177 0.19 -8.12 16.61
C SER A 177 -0.92 -7.52 17.49
N SER A 178 -2.15 -7.98 17.35
CA SER A 178 -3.23 -7.52 18.21
C SER A 178 -2.94 -7.96 19.65
N LYS A 179 -2.83 -7.01 20.54
CA LYS A 179 -2.50 -7.22 21.95
C LYS A 179 -3.70 -7.63 22.80
N GLY A 180 -4.78 -8.07 22.20
CA GLY A 180 -6.00 -8.41 22.92
C GLY A 180 -6.61 -9.74 22.51
N PRO A 181 -7.47 -10.33 23.35
CA PRO A 181 -8.25 -11.48 22.97
C PRO A 181 -9.12 -11.15 21.75
N ILE A 182 -9.37 -12.13 20.89
CA ILE A 182 -10.16 -11.99 19.65
C ILE A 182 -11.46 -11.23 19.90
N ASN A 183 -12.10 -11.44 21.04
CA ASN A 183 -13.35 -10.78 21.42
C ASN A 183 -13.19 -9.26 21.71
N ALA A 184 -12.01 -8.80 22.11
CA ALA A 184 -11.78 -7.38 22.37
C ALA A 184 -11.70 -6.55 21.07
N CYS A 185 -11.36 -7.17 19.96
CA CYS A 185 -11.28 -6.51 18.67
C CYS A 185 -12.64 -6.26 18.01
N LEU A 186 -13.69 -6.94 18.46
CA LEU A 186 -15.06 -6.69 18.01
C LEU A 186 -15.63 -5.37 18.56
N LEU A 187 -14.99 -4.81 19.60
CA LEU A 187 -15.39 -3.53 20.20
C LEU A 187 -14.67 -2.32 19.60
N TYR A 188 -13.66 -2.54 18.74
CA TYR A 188 -12.90 -1.46 18.08
C TYR A 188 -13.49 -1.15 16.70
N THR A 189 -14.70 -0.63 16.68
CA THR A 189 -15.40 -0.38 15.42
C THR A 189 -15.31 1.05 14.93
N SER A 190 -14.74 1.99 15.70
CA SER A 190 -14.95 3.39 15.35
C SER A 190 -13.74 4.30 15.30
N ASP A 191 -12.59 3.88 15.78
CA ASP A 191 -11.53 4.85 16.08
C ASP A 191 -10.31 4.81 15.16
N ALA A 192 -10.41 4.21 13.97
CA ALA A 192 -9.46 4.54 12.93
C ALA A 192 -9.82 5.95 12.41
N PRO A 193 -8.99 6.98 12.68
CA PRO A 193 -9.28 8.35 12.24
C PRO A 193 -9.39 8.51 10.71
N ASP A 194 -9.17 7.42 9.98
CA ASP A 194 -9.23 7.35 8.53
C ASP A 194 -10.62 6.97 7.98
N ASP A 195 -11.54 6.54 8.84
CA ASP A 195 -12.90 6.17 8.43
C ASP A 195 -13.86 7.37 8.35
N GLN A 196 -13.40 8.56 8.74
CA GLN A 196 -14.10 9.82 8.51
C GLN A 196 -13.77 10.38 7.12
N LEU A 197 -14.17 9.65 6.10
CA LEU A 197 -14.19 10.20 4.75
C LEU A 197 -15.62 10.61 4.42
N GLY A 198 -15.85 11.91 4.44
CA GLY A 198 -16.84 12.48 3.56
C GLY A 198 -16.39 12.15 2.13
N VAL A 199 -16.93 11.12 1.53
CA VAL A 199 -16.90 10.97 0.09
C VAL A 199 -18.03 11.85 -0.40
N ASP A 200 -17.68 13.08 -0.81
CA ASP A 200 -18.59 13.87 -1.64
C ASP A 200 -18.70 13.10 -2.97
N LEU A 201 -19.84 12.44 -3.13
CA LEU A 201 -20.27 11.76 -4.35
C LEU A 201 -20.93 12.76 -5.29
#